data_271d1c2c2014628608602d149e441b3b
#
_entry.id   271d1c2c2014628608602d149e441b3b
#
_cell.length_a   1.000
_cell.length_b   1.000
_cell.length_c   1.000
_cell.angle_alpha   90.00
_cell.angle_beta   90.00
_cell.angle_gamma   90.00
#
_symmetry.space_group_name_H-M   'P 1'
#
loop_
_entity.id
_entity.type
_entity.pdbx_description
1 polymer ?
#
loop_
_entity_poly.entity_id
_entity_poly.type
_entity_poly.pdbx_seq_one_letter_code
_entity_poly.pdbx_strand_id
1 'polypeptide(L)'
;IVASERGMELLGVTDHYSCMLFNEYTIENFAYFVNLHDWPREWHGVRLLHGCEADIVDLEGHIFGYDIVVDHGINGDTIRRSTLKEQVFHDCDYAIASIHGRDWAKDASIASTTQMYVNALQDPKVLILGHLGRAGVPFDVDAVVTAARDLGKMIEINEASLHRRDASELEVTCRGIAERCAELGTMISFGSDAHTCWKVGVSECVGSMLDEIHFPEELCACRSAAAFEGALHAALG
;
A
#
# COMPACT_ATOMS: atom_id res chain seq x y z
N ILE A 1 -21.01 3.01 -4.39
CA ILE A 1 -21.83 3.69 -5.43
C ILE A 1 -20.89 4.29 -6.48
N VAL A 2 -20.06 5.29 -6.16
CA VAL A 2 -19.18 5.97 -7.14
C VAL A 2 -18.28 5.00 -7.91
N ALA A 3 -17.71 4.00 -7.26
CA ALA A 3 -16.94 2.97 -7.94
C ALA A 3 -17.76 2.22 -9.01
N SER A 4 -18.99 1.83 -8.66
CA SER A 4 -19.93 1.19 -9.59
C SER A 4 -20.31 2.12 -10.75
N GLU A 5 -20.62 3.38 -10.47
CA GLU A 5 -20.95 4.40 -11.50
C GLU A 5 -19.78 4.64 -12.47
N ARG A 6 -18.54 4.41 -12.04
CA ARG A 6 -17.33 4.49 -12.87
C ARG A 6 -16.97 3.17 -13.57
N GLY A 7 -17.81 2.15 -13.41
CA GLY A 7 -17.61 0.86 -14.06
C GLY A 7 -16.47 0.03 -13.46
N MET A 8 -16.08 0.31 -12.23
CA MET A 8 -15.06 -0.50 -11.53
C MET A 8 -15.65 -1.87 -11.20
N GLU A 9 -14.89 -2.94 -11.46
CA GLU A 9 -15.25 -4.32 -11.11
C GLU A 9 -14.70 -4.74 -9.75
N LEU A 10 -13.58 -4.11 -9.33
CA LEU A 10 -12.86 -4.42 -8.11
C LEU A 10 -12.39 -3.12 -7.46
N LEU A 11 -12.54 -3.01 -6.15
CA LEU A 11 -12.04 -1.89 -5.35
C LEU A 11 -11.27 -2.41 -4.15
N GLY A 12 -10.01 -2.02 -4.00
CA GLY A 12 -9.25 -2.16 -2.77
C GLY A 12 -9.60 -1.02 -1.81
N VAL A 13 -10.11 -1.37 -0.63
CA VAL A 13 -10.36 -0.43 0.47
C VAL A 13 -9.21 -0.58 1.45
N THR A 14 -8.36 0.45 1.55
CA THR A 14 -7.08 0.39 2.26
C THR A 14 -6.91 1.62 3.15
N ASP A 15 -7.77 1.75 4.16
CA ASP A 15 -7.69 2.83 5.14
C ASP A 15 -6.34 2.80 5.89
N HIS A 16 -5.95 3.95 6.42
CA HIS A 16 -4.70 4.07 7.16
C HIS A 16 -4.67 3.22 8.44
N TYR A 17 -3.70 2.34 8.53
CA TYR A 17 -3.24 1.71 9.75
C TYR A 17 -1.93 2.38 10.17
N SER A 18 -2.03 3.51 10.85
CA SER A 18 -0.95 4.47 11.05
C SER A 18 -0.79 4.90 12.49
N CYS A 19 0.48 5.04 12.91
CA CYS A 19 0.84 5.60 14.21
C CYS A 19 0.48 7.09 14.36
N MET A 20 0.11 7.77 13.28
CA MET A 20 -0.27 9.18 13.32
C MET A 20 -1.74 9.41 13.66
N LEU A 21 -2.59 8.38 13.61
CA LEU A 21 -4.03 8.54 13.78
C LEU A 21 -4.47 8.74 15.22
N PHE A 22 -3.75 8.16 16.17
CA PHE A 22 -4.14 8.14 17.58
C PHE A 22 -2.94 8.40 18.49
N ASN A 23 -3.22 8.99 19.66
CA ASN A 23 -2.20 9.19 20.70
C ASN A 23 -1.92 7.92 21.51
N GLU A 24 -2.87 6.98 21.50
CA GLU A 24 -2.78 5.68 22.18
C GLU A 24 -3.08 4.58 21.16
N TYR A 25 -2.34 3.50 21.24
CA TYR A 25 -2.42 2.41 20.27
C TYR A 25 -3.12 1.20 20.89
N THR A 26 -4.40 1.36 21.18
CA THR A 26 -5.24 0.27 21.70
C THR A 26 -6.00 -0.41 20.56
N ILE A 27 -6.42 -1.66 20.76
CA ILE A 27 -7.15 -2.42 19.74
C ILE A 27 -8.48 -1.76 19.37
N GLU A 28 -9.12 -1.06 20.33
CA GLU A 28 -10.39 -0.35 20.13
C GLU A 28 -10.24 0.76 19.08
N ASN A 29 -9.09 1.44 19.06
CA ASN A 29 -8.81 2.49 18.08
C ASN A 29 -8.71 1.94 16.65
N PHE A 30 -8.42 0.65 16.51
CA PHE A 30 -8.30 -0.05 15.24
C PHE A 30 -9.42 -1.07 15.01
N ALA A 31 -10.54 -0.94 15.74
CA ALA A 31 -11.70 -1.84 15.67
C ALA A 31 -12.26 -2.00 14.24
N TYR A 32 -12.12 -0.99 13.38
CA TYR A 32 -12.49 -1.09 11.97
C TYR A 32 -11.82 -2.29 11.29
N PHE A 33 -10.51 -2.42 11.45
CA PHE A 33 -9.73 -3.50 10.82
C PHE A 33 -10.04 -4.87 11.43
N VAL A 34 -10.22 -4.93 12.75
CA VAL A 34 -10.54 -6.17 13.46
C VAL A 34 -11.91 -6.73 13.07
N ASN A 35 -12.80 -5.88 12.54
CA ASN A 35 -14.15 -6.26 12.10
C ASN A 35 -14.28 -6.35 10.57
N LEU A 36 -13.19 -6.40 9.80
CA LEU A 36 -13.27 -6.47 8.34
C LEU A 36 -14.02 -7.71 7.83
N HIS A 37 -14.00 -8.82 8.60
CA HIS A 37 -14.74 -10.03 8.26
C HIS A 37 -16.27 -9.85 8.20
N ASP A 38 -16.83 -8.83 8.89
CA ASP A 38 -18.26 -8.48 8.87
C ASP A 38 -18.65 -7.61 7.66
N TRP A 39 -17.67 -7.06 6.96
CA TRP A 39 -17.92 -6.18 5.83
C TRP A 39 -18.24 -6.97 4.55
N PRO A 40 -19.13 -6.45 3.69
CA PRO A 40 -19.48 -7.13 2.45
C PRO A 40 -18.27 -7.25 1.52
N ARG A 41 -18.17 -8.39 0.83
CA ARG A 41 -17.16 -8.65 -0.22
C ARG A 41 -17.60 -8.17 -1.60
N GLU A 42 -18.85 -7.73 -1.72
CA GLU A 42 -19.41 -7.11 -2.93
C GLU A 42 -20.45 -6.06 -2.54
N TRP A 43 -20.41 -4.92 -3.23
CA TRP A 43 -21.39 -3.85 -3.04
C TRP A 43 -21.70 -3.17 -4.38
N HIS A 44 -22.96 -3.09 -4.75
CA HIS A 44 -23.42 -2.52 -6.03
C HIS A 44 -22.70 -3.08 -7.26
N GLY A 45 -22.42 -4.38 -7.28
CA GLY A 45 -21.73 -5.04 -8.39
C GLY A 45 -20.22 -4.81 -8.44
N VAL A 46 -19.64 -4.16 -7.43
CA VAL A 46 -18.19 -3.99 -7.26
C VAL A 46 -17.71 -4.97 -6.20
N ARG A 47 -16.73 -5.81 -6.53
CA ARG A 47 -16.05 -6.67 -5.55
C ARG A 47 -15.12 -5.81 -4.68
N LEU A 48 -15.04 -6.15 -3.40
CA LEU A 48 -14.26 -5.40 -2.41
C LEU A 48 -13.13 -6.28 -1.87
N LEU A 49 -11.91 -5.77 -1.97
CA LEU A 49 -10.77 -6.29 -1.23
C LEU A 49 -10.55 -5.38 -0.01
N HIS A 50 -10.49 -5.99 1.15
CA HIS A 50 -10.25 -5.29 2.41
C HIS A 50 -8.77 -5.37 2.76
N GLY A 51 -8.14 -4.22 2.82
CA GLY A 51 -6.74 -4.10 3.17
C GLY A 51 -6.50 -2.94 4.14
N CYS A 52 -5.24 -2.59 4.28
CA CYS A 52 -4.83 -1.39 4.99
C CYS A 52 -3.62 -0.74 4.32
N GLU A 53 -3.49 0.57 4.49
CA GLU A 53 -2.24 1.26 4.25
C GLU A 53 -1.51 1.40 5.59
N ALA A 54 -0.44 0.62 5.75
CA ALA A 54 0.27 0.45 7.02
C ALA A 54 1.61 1.19 7.03
N ASP A 55 1.91 1.86 8.15
CA ASP A 55 3.19 2.56 8.30
C ASP A 55 4.37 1.60 8.44
N ILE A 56 5.45 1.88 7.71
CA ILE A 56 6.80 1.45 8.06
C ILE A 56 7.29 2.42 9.15
N VAL A 57 7.75 1.89 10.28
CA VAL A 57 8.00 2.71 11.49
C VAL A 57 9.45 2.83 11.90
N ASP A 58 10.35 2.08 11.29
CA ASP A 58 11.79 2.11 11.60
C ASP A 58 12.66 1.68 10.41
N LEU A 59 14.00 1.76 10.61
CA LEU A 59 14.99 1.38 9.59
C LEU A 59 15.13 -0.13 9.38
N GLU A 60 14.60 -0.92 10.27
CA GLU A 60 14.51 -2.38 10.17
C GLU A 60 13.37 -2.81 9.25
N GLY A 61 12.48 -1.87 8.86
CA GLY A 61 11.35 -2.11 7.97
C GLY A 61 10.14 -2.73 8.66
N HIS A 62 10.06 -2.58 9.98
CA HIS A 62 8.91 -3.07 10.72
C HIS A 62 7.65 -2.28 10.39
N ILE A 63 6.54 -3.00 10.32
CA ILE A 63 5.21 -2.42 10.14
C ILE A 63 4.64 -2.05 11.50
N PHE A 64 3.97 -0.91 11.57
CA PHE A 64 3.34 -0.38 12.77
C PHE A 64 2.59 -1.47 13.56
N GLY A 65 2.70 -1.42 14.88
CA GLY A 65 2.05 -2.38 15.79
C GLY A 65 2.73 -3.74 15.90
N TYR A 66 3.90 -3.94 15.31
CA TYR A 66 4.65 -5.20 15.36
C TYR A 66 5.08 -5.59 16.79
N ASP A 67 5.27 -4.62 17.67
CA ASP A 67 5.72 -4.78 19.06
C ASP A 67 4.64 -4.41 20.10
N ILE A 68 3.46 -3.93 19.64
CA ILE A 68 2.35 -3.56 20.53
C ILE A 68 1.57 -4.82 20.87
N VAL A 69 1.66 -5.22 22.14
CA VAL A 69 1.00 -6.44 22.62
C VAL A 69 -0.46 -6.21 22.89
N VAL A 70 -1.30 -7.11 22.39
CA VAL A 70 -2.76 -7.16 22.59
C VAL A 70 -3.10 -8.50 23.25
N ASP A 71 -3.83 -8.48 24.37
CA ASP A 71 -4.30 -9.65 25.12
C ASP A 71 -5.81 -9.64 25.39
N HIS A 72 -6.52 -8.63 24.86
CA HIS A 72 -7.98 -8.49 24.94
C HIS A 72 -8.54 -8.06 23.59
N GLY A 73 -9.78 -8.44 23.33
CA GLY A 73 -10.53 -8.02 22.15
C GLY A 73 -11.16 -6.64 22.36
N ILE A 74 -11.75 -6.09 21.29
CA ILE A 74 -12.43 -4.78 21.30
C ILE A 74 -13.57 -4.66 22.35
N ASN A 75 -14.11 -5.80 22.80
CA ASN A 75 -15.14 -5.89 23.84
C ASN A 75 -14.55 -6.15 25.23
N GLY A 76 -13.25 -6.15 25.40
CA GLY A 76 -12.57 -6.47 26.65
C GLY A 76 -12.47 -7.97 26.96
N ASP A 77 -12.92 -8.84 26.07
CA ASP A 77 -12.80 -10.30 26.24
C ASP A 77 -11.32 -10.72 26.14
N THR A 78 -10.91 -11.67 26.98
CA THR A 78 -9.55 -12.22 26.90
C THR A 78 -9.37 -13.00 25.61
N ILE A 79 -8.35 -12.64 24.83
CA ILE A 79 -7.96 -13.32 23.60
C ILE A 79 -6.55 -13.92 23.74
N ARG A 80 -6.17 -14.75 22.78
CA ARG A 80 -4.77 -15.19 22.67
C ARG A 80 -3.87 -13.97 22.47
N ARG A 81 -2.86 -13.84 23.29
CA ARG A 81 -1.85 -12.78 23.18
C ARG A 81 -1.21 -12.78 21.79
N SER A 82 -1.20 -11.62 21.17
CA SER A 82 -0.68 -11.36 19.83
C SER A 82 -0.17 -9.92 19.75
N THR A 83 0.27 -9.48 18.58
CA THR A 83 0.56 -8.07 18.34
C THR A 83 -0.63 -7.36 17.72
N LEU A 84 -0.67 -6.02 17.84
CA LEU A 84 -1.69 -5.19 17.20
C LEU A 84 -1.65 -5.39 15.67
N LYS A 85 -0.45 -5.50 15.07
CA LYS A 85 -0.30 -5.82 13.65
C LYS A 85 -0.95 -7.15 13.29
N GLU A 86 -0.72 -8.21 14.07
CA GLU A 86 -1.33 -9.51 13.82
C GLU A 86 -2.85 -9.45 13.87
N GLN A 87 -3.43 -8.68 14.81
CA GLN A 87 -4.88 -8.50 14.90
C GLN A 87 -5.44 -7.77 13.67
N VAL A 88 -4.80 -6.66 13.26
CA VAL A 88 -5.23 -5.87 12.10
C VAL A 88 -5.05 -6.65 10.80
N PHE A 89 -3.93 -7.36 10.63
CA PHE A 89 -3.63 -8.09 9.39
C PHE A 89 -4.41 -9.39 9.24
N HIS A 90 -5.05 -9.87 10.31
CA HIS A 90 -5.78 -11.15 10.29
C HIS A 90 -6.82 -11.19 9.18
N ASP A 91 -7.68 -10.18 9.09
CA ASP A 91 -8.80 -10.12 8.15
C ASP A 91 -8.49 -9.26 6.91
N CYS A 92 -7.29 -8.68 6.81
CA CYS A 92 -6.84 -8.00 5.59
C CYS A 92 -6.52 -9.00 4.48
N ASP A 93 -6.99 -8.72 3.27
CA ASP A 93 -6.59 -9.46 2.07
C ASP A 93 -5.12 -9.16 1.73
N TYR A 94 -4.71 -7.90 1.89
CA TYR A 94 -3.34 -7.43 1.69
C TYR A 94 -3.08 -6.12 2.45
N ALA A 95 -1.81 -5.73 2.50
CA ALA A 95 -1.39 -4.43 3.02
C ALA A 95 -0.56 -3.67 1.99
N ILE A 96 -0.70 -2.34 2.02
CA ILE A 96 0.20 -1.39 1.37
C ILE A 96 1.15 -0.89 2.46
N ALA A 97 2.46 -1.04 2.28
CA ALA A 97 3.44 -0.50 3.22
C ALA A 97 3.92 0.88 2.76
N SER A 98 3.71 1.89 3.60
CA SER A 98 3.96 3.29 3.29
C SER A 98 4.76 3.99 4.38
N ILE A 99 5.33 5.15 4.08
CA ILE A 99 5.99 6.02 5.06
C ILE A 99 5.22 7.34 5.13
N HIS A 100 4.61 7.64 6.27
CA HIS A 100 3.95 8.90 6.55
C HIS A 100 4.79 9.79 7.48
N GLY A 101 5.32 9.24 8.56
CA GLY A 101 6.28 9.90 9.44
C GLY A 101 7.71 9.45 9.13
N ARG A 102 8.66 10.38 8.97
CA ARG A 102 10.02 10.08 8.52
C ARG A 102 11.14 10.64 9.40
N ASP A 103 10.83 11.16 10.57
CA ASP A 103 11.83 11.77 11.45
C ASP A 103 12.92 10.78 11.85
N TRP A 104 12.56 9.50 12.02
CA TRP A 104 13.46 8.40 12.33
C TRP A 104 14.42 8.05 11.16
N ALA A 105 14.09 8.42 9.92
CA ALA A 105 14.92 8.18 8.73
C ALA A 105 15.77 9.39 8.31
N LYS A 106 15.69 10.52 9.04
CA LYS A 106 16.25 11.82 8.61
C LYS A 106 17.74 11.78 8.30
N ASP A 107 18.51 11.03 9.09
CA ASP A 107 19.97 10.93 8.95
C ASP A 107 20.40 9.53 8.45
N ALA A 108 19.45 8.74 7.94
CA ALA A 108 19.72 7.40 7.46
C ALA A 108 20.47 7.40 6.13
N SER A 109 21.34 6.41 5.96
CA SER A 109 22.01 6.19 4.68
C SER A 109 21.05 5.61 3.64
N ILE A 110 21.32 5.85 2.35
CA ILE A 110 20.57 5.22 1.24
C ILE A 110 20.58 3.69 1.40
N ALA A 111 21.69 3.09 1.82
CA ALA A 111 21.77 1.65 2.04
C ALA A 111 20.80 1.17 3.13
N SER A 112 20.70 1.91 4.25
CA SER A 112 19.77 1.57 5.36
C SER A 112 18.31 1.72 4.92
N THR A 113 17.95 2.78 4.23
CA THR A 113 16.58 3.02 3.74
C THR A 113 16.19 2.07 2.63
N THR A 114 17.12 1.68 1.78
CA THR A 114 16.92 0.61 0.79
C THR A 114 16.62 -0.71 1.47
N GLN A 115 17.44 -1.10 2.46
CA GLN A 115 17.22 -2.35 3.20
C GLN A 115 15.90 -2.35 3.96
N MET A 116 15.51 -1.22 4.53
CA MET A 116 14.21 -1.02 5.17
C MET A 116 13.04 -1.38 4.24
N TYR A 117 13.03 -0.83 3.00
CA TYR A 117 11.98 -1.16 2.04
C TYR A 117 12.01 -2.64 1.63
N VAL A 118 13.20 -3.20 1.43
CA VAL A 118 13.36 -4.63 1.13
C VAL A 118 12.84 -5.50 2.27
N ASN A 119 13.08 -5.13 3.52
CA ASN A 119 12.58 -5.85 4.68
C ASN A 119 11.06 -5.74 4.80
N ALA A 120 10.49 -4.55 4.59
CA ALA A 120 9.03 -4.35 4.61
C ALA A 120 8.32 -5.22 3.55
N LEU A 121 8.92 -5.40 2.36
CA LEU A 121 8.41 -6.30 1.33
C LEU A 121 8.41 -7.78 1.74
N GLN A 122 9.21 -8.18 2.73
CA GLN A 122 9.22 -9.57 3.21
C GLN A 122 8.05 -9.90 4.13
N ASP A 123 7.31 -8.90 4.63
CA ASP A 123 6.09 -9.17 5.40
C ASP A 123 5.08 -9.94 4.52
N PRO A 124 4.52 -11.06 5.03
CA PRO A 124 3.65 -11.93 4.23
C PRO A 124 2.35 -11.29 3.80
N LYS A 125 1.89 -10.20 4.44
CA LYS A 125 0.68 -9.47 4.05
C LYS A 125 0.95 -8.24 3.20
N VAL A 126 2.17 -7.73 3.18
CA VAL A 126 2.54 -6.58 2.32
C VAL A 126 2.57 -7.04 0.87
N LEU A 127 1.71 -6.46 0.05
CA LEU A 127 1.64 -6.68 -1.39
C LEU A 127 2.28 -5.53 -2.17
N ILE A 128 2.16 -4.31 -1.65
CA ILE A 128 2.47 -3.07 -2.37
C ILE A 128 3.35 -2.18 -1.50
N LEU A 129 4.38 -1.57 -2.07
CA LEU A 129 5.02 -0.39 -1.48
C LEU A 129 4.29 0.86 -1.96
N GLY A 130 3.68 1.59 -1.03
CA GLY A 130 2.86 2.76 -1.29
C GLY A 130 3.68 4.01 -1.53
N HIS A 131 3.22 4.83 -2.46
CA HIS A 131 3.65 6.19 -2.80
C HIS A 131 5.15 6.53 -2.59
N LEU A 132 6.04 5.62 -3.00
CA LEU A 132 7.51 5.77 -2.85
C LEU A 132 8.02 7.12 -3.36
N GLY A 133 7.45 7.61 -4.46
CA GLY A 133 7.86 8.88 -5.07
C GLY A 133 7.66 10.09 -4.15
N ARG A 134 6.71 10.05 -3.19
CA ARG A 134 6.44 11.17 -2.27
C ARG A 134 6.94 10.94 -0.84
N ALA A 135 7.43 9.75 -0.53
CA ALA A 135 7.86 9.43 0.84
C ALA A 135 8.97 10.35 1.36
N GLY A 136 9.78 10.92 0.45
CA GLY A 136 10.87 11.84 0.79
C GLY A 136 11.99 11.18 1.59
N VAL A 137 12.11 9.87 1.46
CA VAL A 137 13.18 9.04 2.03
C VAL A 137 13.98 8.49 0.84
N PRO A 138 15.23 8.91 0.64
CA PRO A 138 16.03 8.46 -0.49
C PRO A 138 16.38 6.97 -0.35
N PHE A 139 16.38 6.24 -1.46
CA PHE A 139 16.70 4.82 -1.53
C PHE A 139 17.28 4.47 -2.92
N ASP A 140 17.88 3.30 -3.03
CA ASP A 140 18.30 2.74 -4.32
C ASP A 140 17.08 2.12 -5.02
N VAL A 141 16.61 2.81 -6.07
CA VAL A 141 15.41 2.43 -6.82
C VAL A 141 15.56 1.05 -7.43
N ASP A 142 16.70 0.75 -8.05
CA ASP A 142 16.94 -0.52 -8.72
C ASP A 142 16.89 -1.69 -7.75
N ALA A 143 17.49 -1.52 -6.57
CA ALA A 143 17.51 -2.54 -5.53
C ALA A 143 16.09 -2.83 -5.00
N VAL A 144 15.30 -1.80 -4.70
CA VAL A 144 13.92 -1.95 -4.17
C VAL A 144 12.99 -2.53 -5.23
N VAL A 145 13.04 -2.01 -6.46
CA VAL A 145 12.22 -2.49 -7.58
C VAL A 145 12.54 -3.95 -7.92
N THR A 146 13.83 -4.32 -7.93
CA THR A 146 14.27 -5.72 -8.13
C THR A 146 13.74 -6.62 -7.01
N ALA A 147 13.86 -6.20 -5.75
CA ALA A 147 13.36 -6.97 -4.61
C ALA A 147 11.84 -7.18 -4.70
N ALA A 148 11.08 -6.15 -5.09
CA ALA A 148 9.64 -6.26 -5.29
C ALA A 148 9.30 -7.30 -6.37
N ARG A 149 9.99 -7.27 -7.52
CA ARG A 149 9.83 -8.27 -8.59
C ARG A 149 10.10 -9.69 -8.09
N ASP A 150 11.24 -9.89 -7.44
CA ASP A 150 11.70 -11.22 -7.02
C ASP A 150 10.78 -11.84 -5.96
N LEU A 151 10.06 -11.00 -5.19
CA LEU A 151 9.05 -11.40 -4.22
C LEU A 151 7.62 -11.45 -4.81
N GLY A 152 7.44 -11.11 -6.08
CA GLY A 152 6.12 -11.00 -6.70
C GLY A 152 5.27 -9.84 -6.16
N LYS A 153 5.89 -8.85 -5.54
CA LYS A 153 5.24 -7.67 -4.95
C LYS A 153 5.20 -6.51 -5.94
N MET A 154 4.47 -5.46 -5.60
CA MET A 154 4.21 -4.32 -6.50
C MET A 154 4.75 -3.01 -5.93
N ILE A 155 5.03 -2.09 -6.84
CA ILE A 155 5.32 -0.69 -6.54
C ILE A 155 4.10 0.15 -6.92
N GLU A 156 3.65 1.01 -6.02
CA GLU A 156 2.55 1.92 -6.32
C GLU A 156 3.02 3.17 -7.05
N ILE A 157 2.32 3.51 -8.14
CA ILE A 157 2.34 4.83 -8.74
C ILE A 157 1.06 5.54 -8.29
N ASN A 158 1.20 6.52 -7.41
CA ASN A 158 0.09 7.09 -6.65
C ASN A 158 -0.47 8.35 -7.31
N GLU A 159 -1.76 8.34 -7.66
CA GLU A 159 -2.43 9.46 -8.33
C GLU A 159 -2.47 10.72 -7.48
N ALA A 160 -2.74 10.61 -6.16
CA ALA A 160 -2.82 11.77 -5.28
C ALA A 160 -1.47 12.51 -5.18
N SER A 161 -0.35 11.83 -5.38
CA SER A 161 0.97 12.44 -5.42
C SER A 161 1.11 13.44 -6.57
N LEU A 162 0.46 13.17 -7.72
CA LEU A 162 0.53 13.99 -8.93
C LEU A 162 -0.41 15.21 -8.90
N HIS A 163 -1.26 15.32 -7.86
CA HIS A 163 -2.15 16.47 -7.64
C HIS A 163 -1.66 17.44 -6.55
N ARG A 164 -0.46 17.24 -6.02
CA ARG A 164 0.10 18.10 -4.95
C ARG A 164 0.66 19.40 -5.51
N ARG A 165 1.02 20.34 -4.60
CA ARG A 165 1.65 21.63 -4.97
C ARG A 165 3.05 21.45 -5.58
N ASP A 166 3.74 20.40 -5.20
CA ASP A 166 5.05 19.93 -5.66
C ASP A 166 4.94 18.86 -6.77
N ALA A 167 3.79 18.80 -7.45
CA ALA A 167 3.48 17.74 -8.42
C ALA A 167 4.54 17.59 -9.52
N SER A 168 5.15 18.66 -9.98
CA SER A 168 6.16 18.59 -11.06
C SER A 168 7.44 17.83 -10.65
N GLU A 169 7.88 17.98 -9.39
CA GLU A 169 9.03 17.23 -8.88
C GLU A 169 8.66 15.77 -8.59
N LEU A 170 7.47 15.56 -8.01
CA LEU A 170 6.94 14.25 -7.74
C LEU A 170 6.65 13.46 -9.01
N GLU A 171 6.19 14.12 -10.07
CA GLU A 171 5.97 13.50 -11.37
C GLU A 171 7.28 12.93 -11.94
N VAL A 172 8.36 13.71 -11.90
CA VAL A 172 9.69 13.25 -12.35
C VAL A 172 10.13 12.02 -11.57
N THR A 173 9.93 12.03 -10.25
CA THR A 173 10.29 10.89 -9.39
C THR A 173 9.43 9.67 -9.66
N CYS A 174 8.10 9.84 -9.75
CA CYS A 174 7.16 8.75 -10.02
C CYS A 174 7.41 8.14 -11.41
N ARG A 175 7.66 8.98 -12.42
CA ARG A 175 8.02 8.58 -13.78
C ARG A 175 9.30 7.73 -13.79
N GLY A 176 10.36 8.20 -13.13
CA GLY A 176 11.62 7.47 -13.04
C GLY A 176 11.46 6.11 -12.35
N ILE A 177 10.64 6.02 -11.30
CA ILE A 177 10.32 4.73 -10.66
C ILE A 177 9.54 3.82 -11.63
N ALA A 178 8.53 4.35 -12.33
CA ALA A 178 7.74 3.56 -13.29
C ALA A 178 8.61 3.05 -14.45
N GLU A 179 9.49 3.89 -15.02
CA GLU A 179 10.46 3.49 -16.06
C GLU A 179 11.37 2.36 -15.58
N ARG A 180 11.89 2.45 -14.34
CA ARG A 180 12.70 1.37 -13.77
C ARG A 180 11.90 0.09 -13.54
N CYS A 181 10.63 0.19 -13.13
CA CYS A 181 9.74 -0.96 -13.05
C CYS A 181 9.56 -1.65 -14.41
N ALA A 182 9.33 -0.86 -15.48
CA ALA A 182 9.21 -1.37 -16.84
C ALA A 182 10.48 -2.09 -17.31
N GLU A 183 11.65 -1.46 -17.11
CA GLU A 183 12.93 -1.99 -17.53
C GLU A 183 13.35 -3.27 -16.79
N LEU A 184 13.01 -3.36 -15.50
CA LEU A 184 13.37 -4.49 -14.64
C LEU A 184 12.27 -5.58 -14.59
N GLY A 185 11.10 -5.34 -15.20
CA GLY A 185 10.01 -6.31 -15.24
C GLY A 185 9.23 -6.41 -13.92
N THR A 186 9.16 -5.33 -13.16
CA THR A 186 8.43 -5.26 -11.88
C THR A 186 7.00 -4.81 -12.10
N MET A 187 6.04 -5.49 -11.50
CA MET A 187 4.64 -5.07 -11.56
C MET A 187 4.40 -3.78 -10.79
N ILE A 188 3.55 -2.92 -11.34
CA ILE A 188 3.03 -1.75 -10.63
C ILE A 188 1.55 -1.93 -10.30
N SER A 189 1.13 -1.27 -9.23
CA SER A 189 -0.25 -0.88 -9.01
C SER A 189 -0.37 0.64 -9.14
N PHE A 190 -1.59 1.13 -9.33
CA PHE A 190 -1.88 2.55 -9.12
C PHE A 190 -3.15 2.69 -8.29
N GLY A 191 -3.17 3.67 -7.42
CA GLY A 191 -4.27 3.98 -6.52
C GLY A 191 -4.65 5.45 -6.61
N SER A 192 -5.94 5.72 -6.46
CA SER A 192 -6.44 7.10 -6.37
C SER A 192 -6.07 7.78 -5.05
N ASP A 193 -5.76 7.00 -4.02
CA ASP A 193 -5.53 7.48 -2.65
C ASP A 193 -6.66 8.42 -2.21
N ALA A 194 -7.90 7.92 -2.40
CA ALA A 194 -9.11 8.71 -2.32
C ALA A 194 -9.58 8.91 -0.88
N HIS A 195 -9.44 10.11 -0.36
CA HIS A 195 -9.99 10.51 0.94
C HIS A 195 -11.44 11.02 0.85
N THR A 196 -12.04 10.99 -0.34
CA THR A 196 -13.43 11.34 -0.60
C THR A 196 -14.00 10.48 -1.72
N CYS A 197 -15.31 10.23 -1.71
CA CYS A 197 -15.95 9.41 -2.74
C CYS A 197 -15.74 9.96 -4.16
N TRP A 198 -15.60 11.28 -4.32
CA TRP A 198 -15.37 11.91 -5.64
C TRP A 198 -14.01 11.58 -6.25
N LYS A 199 -13.04 11.12 -5.43
CA LYS A 199 -11.71 10.75 -5.90
C LYS A 199 -11.56 9.25 -6.15
N VAL A 200 -12.48 8.41 -5.70
CA VAL A 200 -12.43 6.96 -5.92
C VAL A 200 -12.33 6.64 -7.41
N GLY A 201 -11.29 5.90 -7.80
CA GLY A 201 -11.05 5.48 -9.18
C GLY A 201 -10.55 6.60 -10.13
N VAL A 202 -10.10 7.74 -9.61
CA VAL A 202 -9.39 8.76 -10.41
C VAL A 202 -7.96 8.28 -10.62
N SER A 203 -7.50 8.25 -11.87
CA SER A 203 -6.15 7.82 -12.28
C SER A 203 -5.69 8.49 -13.59
N GLU A 204 -6.18 9.69 -13.85
CA GLU A 204 -5.93 10.39 -15.13
C GLU A 204 -4.47 10.78 -15.32
N CYS A 205 -3.81 11.29 -14.25
CA CYS A 205 -2.41 11.70 -14.32
C CYS A 205 -1.49 10.48 -14.44
N VAL A 206 -1.73 9.44 -13.64
CA VAL A 206 -0.97 8.19 -13.73
C VAL A 206 -1.16 7.55 -15.11
N GLY A 207 -2.40 7.44 -15.59
CA GLY A 207 -2.69 6.88 -16.92
C GLY A 207 -1.94 7.61 -18.02
N SER A 208 -2.01 8.96 -18.06
CA SER A 208 -1.28 9.76 -19.04
C SER A 208 0.23 9.54 -18.98
N MET A 209 0.80 9.51 -17.78
CA MET A 209 2.23 9.27 -17.59
C MET A 209 2.65 7.88 -18.07
N LEU A 210 1.87 6.83 -17.77
CA LEU A 210 2.15 5.46 -18.23
C LEU A 210 2.06 5.32 -19.73
N ASP A 211 1.10 6.00 -20.37
CA ASP A 211 0.96 6.05 -21.85
C ASP A 211 2.17 6.75 -22.49
N GLU A 212 2.63 7.87 -21.94
CA GLU A 212 3.78 8.61 -22.42
C GLU A 212 5.08 7.82 -22.39
N ILE A 213 5.30 7.01 -21.34
CA ILE A 213 6.49 6.16 -21.23
C ILE A 213 6.32 4.80 -21.89
N HIS A 214 5.16 4.55 -22.53
CA HIS A 214 4.84 3.25 -23.12
C HIS A 214 5.01 2.08 -22.14
N PHE A 215 4.48 2.24 -20.92
CA PHE A 215 4.60 1.24 -19.87
C PHE A 215 3.98 -0.10 -20.33
N PRO A 216 4.65 -1.25 -20.14
CA PRO A 216 4.13 -2.56 -20.53
C PRO A 216 2.82 -2.88 -19.78
N GLU A 217 1.73 -3.08 -20.52
CA GLU A 217 0.40 -3.32 -19.95
C GLU A 217 0.38 -4.56 -19.04
N GLU A 218 1.11 -5.60 -19.40
CA GLU A 218 1.21 -6.84 -18.63
C GLU A 218 1.83 -6.65 -17.23
N LEU A 219 2.62 -5.59 -17.03
CA LEU A 219 3.19 -5.23 -15.74
C LEU A 219 2.28 -4.31 -14.91
N CYS A 220 1.15 -3.85 -15.46
CA CYS A 220 0.16 -3.09 -14.74
C CYS A 220 -0.86 -4.02 -14.09
N ALA A 221 -0.81 -4.20 -12.77
CA ALA A 221 -1.77 -5.05 -12.05
C ALA A 221 -3.21 -4.50 -12.13
N CYS A 222 -3.37 -3.18 -12.16
CA CYS A 222 -4.69 -2.52 -12.19
C CYS A 222 -5.34 -2.48 -13.59
N ARG A 223 -4.74 -3.12 -14.63
CA ARG A 223 -5.35 -3.20 -15.97
C ARG A 223 -6.68 -3.96 -16.00
N SER A 224 -6.90 -4.86 -15.02
CA SER A 224 -8.18 -5.56 -14.84
C SER A 224 -8.28 -6.14 -13.44
N ALA A 225 -9.51 -6.41 -12.98
CA ALA A 225 -9.77 -7.11 -11.72
C ALA A 225 -9.05 -8.47 -11.66
N ALA A 226 -9.12 -9.26 -12.74
CA ALA A 226 -8.48 -10.57 -12.80
C ALA A 226 -6.95 -10.48 -12.74
N ALA A 227 -6.35 -9.43 -13.30
CA ALA A 227 -4.89 -9.22 -13.24
C ALA A 227 -4.45 -8.91 -11.80
N PHE A 228 -5.17 -8.03 -11.09
CA PHE A 228 -4.86 -7.69 -9.71
C PHE A 228 -5.02 -8.90 -8.78
N GLU A 229 -6.15 -9.61 -8.88
CA GLU A 229 -6.40 -10.81 -8.07
C GLU A 229 -5.39 -11.92 -8.37
N GLY A 230 -5.01 -12.10 -9.63
CA GLY A 230 -3.96 -13.04 -10.01
C GLY A 230 -2.60 -12.70 -9.39
N ALA A 231 -2.23 -11.43 -9.40
CA ALA A 231 -0.99 -10.96 -8.77
C ALA A 231 -1.04 -11.07 -7.24
N LEU A 232 -2.16 -10.71 -6.61
CA LEU A 232 -2.42 -10.88 -5.18
C LEU A 232 -2.24 -12.35 -4.77
N HIS A 233 -2.91 -13.26 -5.48
CA HIS A 233 -2.85 -14.70 -5.18
C HIS A 233 -1.45 -15.28 -5.42
N ALA A 234 -0.76 -14.86 -6.45
CA ALA A 234 0.60 -15.32 -6.72
C ALA A 234 1.60 -14.87 -5.65
N ALA A 235 1.41 -13.68 -5.09
CA ALA A 235 2.33 -13.08 -4.12
C ALA A 235 2.06 -13.50 -2.67
N LEU A 236 0.80 -13.71 -2.30
CA LEU A 236 0.41 -13.94 -0.90
C LEU A 236 -0.19 -15.34 -0.65
N GLY A 237 -0.48 -16.12 -1.69
CA GLY A 237 -0.94 -17.52 -1.61
C GLY A 237 -2.43 -17.63 -1.54
#